data_46c473ec800ca2685aefe1f5c1754e19
#
_entry.id   46c473ec800ca2685aefe1f5c1754e19
#
_cell.length_a   1.000
_cell.length_b   1.000
_cell.length_c   1.000
_cell.angle_alpha   90.00
_cell.angle_beta   90.00
_cell.angle_gamma   90.00
#
_symmetry.space_group_name_H-M   'P 1'
#
loop_
_entity.id
_entity.type
_entity.pdbx_description
1 polymer ?
#
loop_
_entity_poly.entity_id
_entity_poly.type
_entity_poly.pdbx_seq_one_letter_code
_entity_poly.pdbx_strand_id
1 'polypeptide(L)'
;MDGVSQSVKGHHYEVAADDKRIESSVIIVNYNAGDKLLRCLSGVVRSAGTNCEVFVVDNASADGAADIVESDFPEVIVIRSETNLGFGAGCNLGARRARGQYLVFLNPDTIVEAGWLEALIRPIRTEVSAGLVTAKILLAGNSNLINTCGNTVHITGIALCRGLGCSRDALNEPGEVAAVSGAAFSIRRSLFELLGGFDEDMFLYMEDTDLSLRARLAGWRCLYAPDSIVLHDYALKMTSLKVFYQERNRYLMLLKNLRWGTLVVSLPIYLLAELITWSFVLFKDRHNIGNKVLAFRWIAANWRAVMRKRNATQSLRNSRDRDILRTTDFRLDFKQVSPGLMGSLAGLVFNPLFLVLRLVTMSLVWW
;
A
#
# COMPACT_ATOMS: atom_id res chain seq x y z
N MET A 1 -34.75 -70.56 23.09
CA MET A 1 -35.76 -69.51 22.87
C MET A 1 -34.90 -68.23 22.69
N ASP A 2 -34.40 -68.07 21.61
CA ASP A 2 -34.54 -67.20 20.47
C ASP A 2 -34.42 -65.72 20.82
N GLY A 3 -33.23 -65.22 20.74
CA GLY A 3 -32.91 -63.78 20.80
C GLY A 3 -32.36 -63.32 19.48
N VAL A 4 -33.18 -62.56 18.74
CA VAL A 4 -32.93 -62.04 17.40
C VAL A 4 -31.94 -60.88 17.52
N SER A 5 -30.75 -61.06 16.93
CA SER A 5 -29.78 -60.00 16.70
C SER A 5 -30.18 -59.16 15.47
N GLN A 6 -30.57 -57.92 15.69
CA GLN A 6 -30.71 -56.93 14.59
C GLN A 6 -29.38 -56.22 14.36
N SER A 7 -28.81 -56.48 13.19
CA SER A 7 -27.63 -55.76 12.68
C SER A 7 -28.05 -54.35 12.20
N VAL A 8 -27.52 -53.32 12.85
CA VAL A 8 -27.63 -51.92 12.38
C VAL A 8 -26.57 -51.69 11.31
N LYS A 9 -27.00 -51.57 10.04
CA LYS A 9 -26.14 -51.13 8.94
C LYS A 9 -25.71 -49.67 9.19
N GLY A 10 -24.43 -49.47 9.50
CA GLY A 10 -23.84 -48.14 9.53
C GLY A 10 -23.84 -47.52 8.13
N HIS A 11 -24.58 -46.44 7.96
CA HIS A 11 -24.40 -45.56 6.82
C HIS A 11 -23.12 -44.81 7.03
N HIS A 12 -22.08 -45.16 6.29
CA HIS A 12 -20.92 -44.30 6.09
C HIS A 12 -21.41 -43.08 5.27
N TYR A 13 -21.55 -41.95 5.94
CA TYR A 13 -21.56 -40.66 5.26
C TYR A 13 -20.14 -40.45 4.74
N GLU A 14 -19.98 -40.59 3.42
CA GLU A 14 -18.85 -40.04 2.71
C GLU A 14 -18.86 -38.53 3.00
N VAL A 15 -17.85 -38.09 3.77
CA VAL A 15 -17.55 -36.66 3.90
C VAL A 15 -17.13 -36.20 2.50
N ALA A 16 -18.04 -35.50 1.85
CA ALA A 16 -17.81 -34.96 0.53
C ALA A 16 -16.58 -34.05 0.53
N ALA A 17 -15.70 -34.39 -0.40
CA ALA A 17 -14.72 -33.56 -1.11
C ALA A 17 -14.27 -32.24 -0.48
N ASP A 18 -12.97 -32.24 -0.12
CA ASP A 18 -11.98 -31.26 -0.53
C ASP A 18 -12.48 -29.80 -0.52
N ASP A 19 -12.74 -29.28 0.65
CA ASP A 19 -12.80 -27.83 0.87
C ASP A 19 -11.36 -27.30 0.72
N LYS A 20 -10.91 -27.14 -0.54
CA LYS A 20 -9.59 -26.59 -0.90
C LYS A 20 -9.46 -25.25 -0.21
N ARG A 21 -8.71 -25.23 0.87
CA ARG A 21 -8.49 -24.03 1.68
C ARG A 21 -7.83 -22.99 0.80
N ILE A 22 -8.57 -21.92 0.47
CA ILE A 22 -8.05 -20.80 -0.30
C ILE A 22 -6.91 -20.17 0.51
N GLU A 23 -5.71 -20.16 -0.07
CA GLU A 23 -4.53 -19.60 0.58
C GLU A 23 -4.45 -18.09 0.38
N SER A 24 -4.73 -17.64 -0.85
CA SER A 24 -4.59 -16.22 -1.21
C SER A 24 -5.80 -15.70 -1.99
N SER A 25 -6.07 -14.41 -1.81
CA SER A 25 -7.07 -13.67 -2.59
C SER A 25 -6.37 -12.48 -3.23
N VAL A 26 -6.28 -12.48 -4.56
CA VAL A 26 -5.77 -11.35 -5.33
C VAL A 26 -6.91 -10.38 -5.60
N ILE A 27 -6.72 -9.12 -5.23
CA ILE A 27 -7.72 -8.05 -5.34
C ILE A 27 -7.17 -6.96 -6.25
N ILE A 28 -7.87 -6.71 -7.34
CA ILE A 28 -7.51 -5.71 -8.36
C ILE A 28 -8.64 -4.69 -8.43
N VAL A 29 -8.35 -3.42 -8.15
CA VAL A 29 -9.34 -2.34 -8.28
C VAL A 29 -9.22 -1.72 -9.66
N ASN A 30 -10.29 -1.82 -10.44
CA ASN A 30 -10.39 -1.23 -11.78
C ASN A 30 -11.10 0.12 -11.73
N TYR A 31 -10.50 1.12 -12.37
CA TYR A 31 -11.17 2.38 -12.71
C TYR A 31 -10.67 2.88 -14.06
N ASN A 32 -11.42 2.56 -15.11
CA ASN A 32 -11.12 2.92 -16.50
C ASN A 32 -9.71 2.47 -16.95
N ALA A 33 -9.28 1.26 -16.61
CA ALA A 33 -7.97 0.74 -16.98
C ALA A 33 -7.94 0.09 -18.38
N GLY A 34 -9.12 -0.25 -18.94
CA GLY A 34 -9.25 -0.81 -20.30
C GLY A 34 -8.39 -2.05 -20.51
N ASP A 35 -7.67 -2.08 -21.62
CA ASP A 35 -6.78 -3.21 -22.01
C ASP A 35 -5.68 -3.51 -20.99
N LYS A 36 -5.33 -2.56 -20.10
CA LYS A 36 -4.32 -2.81 -19.06
C LYS A 36 -4.83 -3.85 -18.08
N LEU A 37 -6.10 -3.73 -17.65
CA LEU A 37 -6.75 -4.73 -16.79
C LEU A 37 -6.72 -6.12 -17.42
N LEU A 38 -7.08 -6.24 -18.71
CA LEU A 38 -7.12 -7.53 -19.39
C LEU A 38 -5.73 -8.18 -19.49
N ARG A 39 -4.71 -7.38 -19.76
CA ARG A 39 -3.30 -7.84 -19.75
C ARG A 39 -2.84 -8.27 -18.37
N CYS A 40 -3.20 -7.52 -17.33
CA CYS A 40 -2.92 -7.86 -15.93
C CYS A 40 -3.55 -9.21 -15.58
N LEU A 41 -4.84 -9.38 -15.82
CA LEU A 41 -5.58 -10.60 -15.54
C LEU A 41 -5.03 -11.82 -16.28
N SER A 42 -4.66 -11.67 -17.55
CA SER A 42 -4.05 -12.76 -18.32
C SER A 42 -2.76 -13.29 -17.68
N GLY A 43 -1.99 -12.46 -17.00
CA GLY A 43 -0.80 -12.86 -16.24
C GLY A 43 -1.17 -13.51 -14.91
N VAL A 44 -2.08 -12.87 -14.16
CA VAL A 44 -2.51 -13.32 -12.83
C VAL A 44 -3.16 -14.69 -12.90
N VAL A 45 -4.14 -14.90 -13.76
CA VAL A 45 -4.89 -16.16 -13.90
C VAL A 45 -3.96 -17.31 -14.27
N ARG A 46 -3.01 -17.11 -15.20
CA ARG A 46 -2.03 -18.15 -15.55
C ARG A 46 -1.11 -18.55 -14.40
N SER A 47 -0.86 -17.65 -13.43
CA SER A 47 0.09 -17.84 -12.34
C SER A 47 -0.56 -18.10 -10.98
N ALA A 48 -1.87 -17.94 -10.84
CA ALA A 48 -2.57 -17.97 -9.55
C ALA A 48 -2.64 -19.37 -8.90
N GLY A 49 -2.61 -20.45 -9.69
CA GLY A 49 -2.78 -21.81 -9.15
C GLY A 49 -4.19 -22.07 -8.61
N THR A 50 -4.43 -23.27 -8.08
CA THR A 50 -5.78 -23.73 -7.66
C THR A 50 -6.21 -23.24 -6.28
N ASN A 51 -5.29 -22.75 -5.47
CA ASN A 51 -5.56 -22.29 -4.08
C ASN A 51 -5.65 -20.75 -3.99
N CYS A 52 -5.89 -20.09 -5.11
CA CYS A 52 -6.01 -18.64 -5.22
C CYS A 52 -7.35 -18.26 -5.83
N GLU A 53 -8.01 -17.27 -5.26
CA GLU A 53 -9.16 -16.61 -5.87
C GLU A 53 -8.76 -15.20 -6.34
N VAL A 54 -9.38 -14.74 -7.42
CA VAL A 54 -9.07 -13.44 -8.04
C VAL A 54 -10.33 -12.58 -8.07
N PHE A 55 -10.24 -11.38 -7.55
CA PHE A 55 -11.31 -10.39 -7.54
C PHE A 55 -10.91 -9.20 -8.42
N VAL A 56 -11.84 -8.76 -9.24
CA VAL A 56 -11.82 -7.44 -9.87
C VAL A 56 -12.92 -6.60 -9.23
N VAL A 57 -12.53 -5.52 -8.59
CA VAL A 57 -13.48 -4.52 -8.08
C VAL A 57 -13.60 -3.42 -9.12
N ASP A 58 -14.68 -3.43 -9.87
CA ASP A 58 -14.97 -2.37 -10.83
C ASP A 58 -15.53 -1.16 -10.09
N ASN A 59 -14.75 -0.10 -10.07
CA ASN A 59 -14.97 1.09 -9.27
C ASN A 59 -15.75 2.17 -10.05
N ALA A 60 -16.88 1.75 -10.66
CA ALA A 60 -17.72 2.55 -11.55
C ALA A 60 -16.98 2.99 -12.84
N SER A 61 -16.34 2.06 -13.53
CA SER A 61 -15.72 2.30 -14.83
C SER A 61 -16.76 2.48 -15.94
N ALA A 62 -16.41 3.25 -16.97
CA ALA A 62 -17.24 3.49 -18.15
C ALA A 62 -16.61 2.90 -19.42
N ASP A 63 -15.51 2.15 -19.30
CA ASP A 63 -14.71 1.64 -20.41
C ASP A 63 -15.12 0.25 -20.92
N GLY A 64 -16.09 -0.39 -20.26
CA GLY A 64 -16.57 -1.74 -20.62
C GLY A 64 -15.63 -2.90 -20.27
N ALA A 65 -14.46 -2.62 -19.67
CA ALA A 65 -13.47 -3.65 -19.35
C ALA A 65 -14.02 -4.71 -18.39
N ALA A 66 -14.88 -4.31 -17.43
CA ALA A 66 -15.49 -5.25 -16.49
C ALA A 66 -16.43 -6.25 -17.17
N ASP A 67 -17.14 -5.87 -18.24
CA ASP A 67 -18.01 -6.78 -19.01
C ASP A 67 -17.16 -7.82 -19.76
N ILE A 68 -16.01 -7.40 -20.31
CA ILE A 68 -15.07 -8.31 -20.95
C ILE A 68 -14.47 -9.28 -19.92
N VAL A 69 -14.17 -8.83 -18.71
CA VAL A 69 -13.67 -9.71 -17.65
C VAL A 69 -14.69 -10.77 -17.29
N GLU A 70 -15.98 -10.45 -17.17
CA GLU A 70 -17.03 -11.42 -16.87
C GLU A 70 -17.21 -12.45 -17.99
N SER A 71 -16.99 -12.06 -19.27
CA SER A 71 -17.10 -12.99 -20.40
C SER A 71 -15.86 -13.87 -20.60
N ASP A 72 -14.66 -13.30 -20.49
CA ASP A 72 -13.42 -13.93 -20.94
C ASP A 72 -12.62 -14.59 -19.82
N PHE A 73 -12.93 -14.26 -18.55
CA PHE A 73 -12.26 -14.76 -17.34
C PHE A 73 -13.28 -15.31 -16.33
N PRO A 74 -13.96 -16.44 -16.61
CA PRO A 74 -15.05 -16.96 -15.77
C PRO A 74 -14.60 -17.36 -14.36
N GLU A 75 -13.30 -17.54 -14.11
CA GLU A 75 -12.72 -17.82 -12.81
C GLU A 75 -12.51 -16.55 -11.95
N VAL A 76 -12.65 -15.36 -12.54
CA VAL A 76 -12.48 -14.07 -11.86
C VAL A 76 -13.82 -13.58 -11.29
N ILE A 77 -13.82 -13.20 -10.03
CA ILE A 77 -15.03 -12.69 -9.37
C ILE A 77 -15.06 -11.17 -9.55
N VAL A 78 -16.04 -10.69 -10.32
CA VAL A 78 -16.24 -9.25 -10.51
C VAL A 78 -17.19 -8.71 -9.45
N ILE A 79 -16.79 -7.59 -8.81
CA ILE A 79 -17.59 -6.83 -7.84
C ILE A 79 -17.76 -5.43 -8.39
N ARG A 80 -18.99 -5.01 -8.66
CA ARG A 80 -19.28 -3.67 -9.20
C ARG A 80 -19.67 -2.68 -8.10
N SER A 81 -19.08 -1.52 -8.13
CA SER A 81 -19.49 -0.36 -7.32
C SER A 81 -20.29 0.61 -8.18
N GLU A 82 -21.31 1.24 -7.60
CA GLU A 82 -22.11 2.27 -8.28
C GLU A 82 -21.37 3.60 -8.45
N THR A 83 -20.35 3.85 -7.62
CA THR A 83 -19.58 5.08 -7.63
C THR A 83 -18.09 4.79 -7.49
N ASN A 84 -17.23 5.71 -7.92
CA ASN A 84 -15.81 5.63 -7.68
C ASN A 84 -15.51 5.89 -6.19
N LEU A 85 -15.20 4.83 -5.46
CA LEU A 85 -14.88 4.86 -4.03
C LEU A 85 -13.43 5.28 -3.74
N GLY A 86 -12.57 5.38 -4.75
CA GLY A 86 -11.11 5.48 -4.60
C GLY A 86 -10.45 4.11 -4.41
N PHE A 87 -9.12 4.09 -4.37
CA PHE A 87 -8.35 2.83 -4.35
C PHE A 87 -8.55 2.06 -3.05
N GLY A 88 -8.33 2.69 -1.89
CA GLY A 88 -8.40 2.01 -0.61
C GLY A 88 -9.77 1.42 -0.29
N ALA A 89 -10.85 2.16 -0.57
CA ALA A 89 -12.22 1.67 -0.34
C ALA A 89 -12.61 0.55 -1.35
N GLY A 90 -12.14 0.64 -2.60
CA GLY A 90 -12.27 -0.45 -3.57
C GLY A 90 -11.56 -1.72 -3.10
N CYS A 91 -10.33 -1.61 -2.59
CA CYS A 91 -9.61 -2.73 -1.97
C CYS A 91 -10.37 -3.32 -0.78
N ASN A 92 -10.92 -2.47 0.10
CA ASN A 92 -11.73 -2.92 1.23
C ASN A 92 -12.98 -3.69 0.77
N LEU A 93 -13.62 -3.24 -0.31
CA LEU A 93 -14.79 -3.92 -0.88
C LEU A 93 -14.45 -5.33 -1.35
N GLY A 94 -13.33 -5.51 -2.06
CA GLY A 94 -12.82 -6.83 -2.46
C GLY A 94 -12.45 -7.69 -1.24
N ALA A 95 -11.72 -7.12 -0.29
CA ALA A 95 -11.25 -7.82 0.91
C ALA A 95 -12.39 -8.37 1.77
N ARG A 96 -13.55 -7.70 1.83
CA ARG A 96 -14.74 -8.20 2.53
C ARG A 96 -15.33 -9.50 1.94
N ARG A 97 -15.08 -9.79 0.65
CA ARG A 97 -15.53 -11.01 -0.04
C ARG A 97 -14.44 -12.10 -0.04
N ALA A 98 -13.20 -11.72 0.23
CA ALA A 98 -12.03 -12.58 0.18
C ALA A 98 -12.05 -13.63 1.31
N ARG A 99 -11.66 -14.89 0.96
CA ARG A 99 -11.57 -16.02 1.88
C ARG A 99 -10.13 -16.45 2.16
N GLY A 100 -9.18 -15.98 1.34
CA GLY A 100 -7.76 -16.31 1.45
C GLY A 100 -7.17 -15.91 2.79
N GLN A 101 -6.21 -16.68 3.26
CA GLN A 101 -5.43 -16.36 4.46
C GLN A 101 -4.55 -15.11 4.24
N TYR A 102 -4.12 -14.91 3.01
CA TYR A 102 -3.34 -13.76 2.56
C TYR A 102 -4.13 -12.95 1.54
N LEU A 103 -4.23 -11.65 1.74
CA LEU A 103 -4.76 -10.71 0.77
C LEU A 103 -3.60 -10.16 -0.06
N VAL A 104 -3.76 -10.14 -1.37
CA VAL A 104 -2.79 -9.59 -2.31
C VAL A 104 -3.46 -8.46 -3.07
N PHE A 105 -2.94 -7.26 -2.94
CA PHE A 105 -3.43 -6.10 -3.68
C PHE A 105 -2.52 -5.83 -4.86
N LEU A 106 -3.11 -5.66 -6.02
CA LEU A 106 -2.42 -5.50 -7.28
C LEU A 106 -3.09 -4.41 -8.13
N ASN A 107 -2.31 -3.49 -8.69
CA ASN A 107 -2.85 -2.48 -9.59
C ASN A 107 -3.26 -3.08 -10.94
N PRO A 108 -4.31 -2.55 -11.61
CA PRO A 108 -4.82 -3.06 -12.89
C PRO A 108 -3.87 -2.80 -14.07
N ASP A 109 -2.89 -1.93 -13.91
CA ASP A 109 -1.89 -1.57 -14.93
C ASP A 109 -0.52 -2.25 -14.67
N THR A 110 -0.56 -3.46 -14.11
CA THR A 110 0.62 -4.29 -13.85
C THR A 110 0.67 -5.52 -14.75
N ILE A 111 1.87 -6.07 -14.91
CA ILE A 111 2.12 -7.36 -15.55
C ILE A 111 2.99 -8.18 -14.59
N VAL A 112 2.58 -9.38 -14.26
CA VAL A 112 3.27 -10.24 -13.31
C VAL A 112 4.18 -11.24 -14.03
N GLU A 113 5.38 -11.50 -13.47
CA GLU A 113 6.27 -12.56 -13.95
C GLU A 113 5.92 -13.92 -13.29
N ALA A 114 6.38 -15.02 -13.87
CA ALA A 114 6.16 -16.36 -13.34
C ALA A 114 6.69 -16.49 -11.90
N GLY A 115 5.92 -17.12 -11.02
CA GLY A 115 6.30 -17.34 -9.62
C GLY A 115 6.15 -16.13 -8.69
N TRP A 116 5.68 -14.98 -9.20
CA TRP A 116 5.55 -13.72 -8.42
C TRP A 116 4.73 -13.89 -7.15
N LEU A 117 3.60 -14.61 -7.23
CA LEU A 117 2.65 -14.76 -6.12
C LEU A 117 3.26 -15.58 -4.98
N GLU A 118 3.87 -16.72 -5.30
CA GLU A 118 4.55 -17.56 -4.31
C GLU A 118 5.71 -16.80 -3.66
N ALA A 119 6.50 -16.09 -4.46
CA ALA A 119 7.60 -15.27 -3.94
C ALA A 119 7.12 -14.14 -3.03
N LEU A 120 5.92 -13.56 -3.32
CA LEU A 120 5.33 -12.49 -2.53
C LEU A 120 4.75 -12.99 -1.19
N ILE A 121 4.23 -14.22 -1.17
CA ILE A 121 3.58 -14.81 0.02
C ILE A 121 4.59 -15.52 0.92
N ARG A 122 5.65 -16.11 0.35
CA ARG A 122 6.65 -16.90 1.09
C ARG A 122 7.18 -16.19 2.35
N PRO A 123 7.59 -14.89 2.34
CA PRO A 123 8.07 -14.24 3.56
C PRO A 123 7.01 -14.13 4.65
N ILE A 124 5.74 -13.85 4.31
CA ILE A 124 4.65 -13.83 5.28
C ILE A 124 4.42 -15.22 5.89
N ARG A 125 4.55 -16.29 5.09
CA ARG A 125 4.35 -17.66 5.53
C ARG A 125 5.43 -18.10 6.50
N THR A 126 6.69 -17.71 6.25
CA THR A 126 7.87 -18.19 7.00
C THR A 126 8.24 -17.31 8.19
N GLU A 127 7.97 -16.01 8.16
CA GLU A 127 8.30 -15.09 9.25
C GLU A 127 7.06 -14.67 10.03
N VAL A 128 6.99 -15.03 11.32
CA VAL A 128 5.85 -14.70 12.19
C VAL A 128 5.64 -13.19 12.33
N SER A 129 6.73 -12.41 12.36
CA SER A 129 6.68 -10.94 12.48
C SER A 129 6.35 -10.22 11.16
N ALA A 130 6.37 -10.91 10.01
CA ALA A 130 6.02 -10.34 8.73
C ALA A 130 4.51 -10.09 8.64
N GLY A 131 4.11 -8.82 8.58
CA GLY A 131 2.74 -8.39 8.39
C GLY A 131 2.39 -8.14 6.95
N LEU A 132 3.25 -7.39 6.26
CA LEU A 132 3.11 -6.99 4.85
C LEU A 132 4.38 -7.33 4.07
N VAL A 133 4.22 -7.68 2.80
CA VAL A 133 5.36 -7.90 1.88
C VAL A 133 5.08 -7.21 0.55
N THR A 134 6.06 -6.46 0.04
CA THR A 134 5.99 -5.81 -1.27
C THR A 134 6.87 -6.49 -2.30
N ALA A 135 6.45 -6.48 -3.55
CA ALA A 135 7.18 -7.01 -4.69
C ALA A 135 8.33 -6.08 -5.14
N LYS A 136 9.25 -6.60 -5.95
CA LYS A 136 10.12 -5.83 -6.83
C LYS A 136 9.30 -5.35 -8.01
N ILE A 137 9.06 -4.06 -8.10
CA ILE A 137 8.26 -3.46 -9.14
C ILE A 137 9.18 -2.77 -10.14
N LEU A 138 9.09 -3.17 -11.41
CA LEU A 138 9.86 -2.64 -12.53
C LEU A 138 9.00 -1.69 -13.36
N LEU A 139 9.63 -0.82 -14.15
CA LEU A 139 8.93 0.03 -15.11
C LEU A 139 8.49 -0.81 -16.32
N ALA A 140 7.20 -0.83 -16.65
CA ALA A 140 6.70 -1.56 -17.83
C ALA A 140 7.28 -1.02 -19.15
N GLY A 141 7.54 0.28 -19.23
CA GLY A 141 8.18 0.92 -20.39
C GLY A 141 9.69 0.63 -20.53
N ASN A 142 10.34 0.18 -19.46
CA ASN A 142 11.73 -0.26 -19.46
C ASN A 142 11.98 -1.22 -18.28
N SER A 143 11.79 -2.51 -18.53
CA SER A 143 11.89 -3.57 -17.51
C SER A 143 13.33 -3.78 -16.95
N ASN A 144 14.33 -3.07 -17.47
CA ASN A 144 15.67 -3.03 -16.89
C ASN A 144 15.80 -2.00 -15.75
N LEU A 145 14.76 -1.22 -15.49
CA LEU A 145 14.74 -0.20 -14.44
C LEU A 145 13.69 -0.49 -13.39
N ILE A 146 14.06 -0.26 -12.13
CA ILE A 146 13.18 -0.36 -10.98
C ILE A 146 12.22 0.83 -10.99
N ASN A 147 10.93 0.56 -10.78
CA ASN A 147 9.94 1.55 -10.36
C ASN A 147 10.02 1.72 -8.84
N THR A 148 9.86 0.64 -8.09
CA THR A 148 10.00 0.67 -6.63
C THR A 148 10.24 -0.72 -6.06
N CYS A 149 11.00 -0.77 -4.97
CA CYS A 149 11.21 -1.95 -4.12
C CYS A 149 10.63 -1.67 -2.71
N GLY A 150 9.38 -1.25 -2.65
CA GLY A 150 8.72 -0.66 -1.48
C GLY A 150 8.94 0.86 -1.43
N ASN A 151 8.34 1.51 -0.45
CA ASN A 151 8.42 2.95 -0.30
C ASN A 151 9.39 3.36 0.81
N THR A 152 10.21 4.36 0.52
CA THR A 152 10.95 5.11 1.53
C THR A 152 9.99 6.14 2.12
N VAL A 153 9.91 6.21 3.44
CA VAL A 153 9.11 7.21 4.14
C VAL A 153 10.07 8.20 4.79
N HIS A 154 10.05 9.44 4.32
CA HIS A 154 10.82 10.52 4.94
C HIS A 154 10.20 10.87 6.31
N ILE A 155 11.01 11.34 7.27
CA ILE A 155 10.53 11.68 8.62
C ILE A 155 9.40 12.72 8.63
N THR A 156 9.22 13.48 7.55
CA THR A 156 8.09 14.41 7.35
C THR A 156 6.81 13.74 6.85
N GLY A 157 6.81 12.42 6.69
CA GLY A 157 5.70 11.65 6.14
C GLY A 157 5.63 11.62 4.61
N ILE A 158 6.55 12.28 3.89
CA ILE A 158 6.62 12.17 2.42
C ILE A 158 7.10 10.77 2.06
N ALA A 159 6.33 10.07 1.21
CA ALA A 159 6.68 8.76 0.69
C ALA A 159 7.22 8.87 -0.74
N LEU A 160 8.29 8.14 -1.02
CA LEU A 160 8.99 8.11 -2.30
C LEU A 160 9.27 6.66 -2.73
N CYS A 161 9.37 6.43 -4.02
CA CYS A 161 9.70 5.11 -4.57
C CYS A 161 11.17 4.73 -4.24
N ARG A 162 11.37 3.65 -3.48
CA ARG A 162 12.69 3.13 -3.15
C ARG A 162 13.33 2.49 -4.39
N GLY A 163 14.48 2.99 -4.81
CA GLY A 163 15.22 2.45 -5.95
C GLY A 163 14.72 2.91 -7.32
N LEU A 164 13.87 3.95 -7.40
CA LEU A 164 13.38 4.46 -8.69
C LEU A 164 14.53 4.77 -9.66
N GLY A 165 14.46 4.19 -10.87
CA GLY A 165 15.45 4.37 -11.93
C GLY A 165 16.77 3.62 -11.73
N CYS A 166 16.95 2.86 -10.64
CA CYS A 166 18.07 1.94 -10.49
C CYS A 166 17.92 0.74 -11.45
N SER A 167 19.06 0.08 -11.76
CA SER A 167 19.04 -1.17 -12.55
C SER A 167 18.16 -2.24 -11.89
N ARG A 168 17.49 -3.06 -12.71
CA ARG A 168 16.78 -4.27 -12.29
C ARG A 168 17.62 -5.17 -11.37
N ASP A 169 18.93 -5.25 -11.63
CA ASP A 169 19.88 -6.07 -10.87
C ASP A 169 20.29 -5.44 -9.52
N ALA A 170 19.83 -4.25 -9.22
CA ALA A 170 20.00 -3.65 -7.91
C ALA A 170 18.94 -4.16 -6.91
N LEU A 171 19.26 -4.05 -5.63
CA LEU A 171 18.34 -4.38 -4.54
C LEU A 171 17.82 -5.83 -4.63
N ASN A 172 18.71 -6.82 -4.84
CA ASN A 172 18.34 -8.23 -4.96
C ASN A 172 18.25 -8.95 -3.60
N GLU A 173 18.62 -8.30 -2.51
CA GLU A 173 18.55 -8.90 -1.17
C GLU A 173 17.18 -8.61 -0.53
N PRO A 174 16.55 -9.63 0.07
CA PRO A 174 15.34 -9.42 0.86
C PRO A 174 15.66 -8.54 2.08
N GLY A 175 14.66 -7.83 2.57
CA GLY A 175 14.89 -6.96 3.71
C GLY A 175 13.64 -6.23 4.17
N GLU A 176 13.82 -5.42 5.20
CA GLU A 176 12.76 -4.59 5.73
C GLU A 176 12.66 -3.28 4.96
N VAL A 177 11.43 -2.82 4.72
CA VAL A 177 11.13 -1.54 4.07
C VAL A 177 10.25 -0.69 4.96
N ALA A 178 10.33 0.64 4.84
CA ALA A 178 9.52 1.54 5.64
C ALA A 178 8.01 1.34 5.41
N ALA A 179 7.63 1.20 4.14
CA ALA A 179 6.26 0.89 3.73
C ALA A 179 6.26 0.06 2.44
N VAL A 180 5.19 -0.70 2.23
CA VAL A 180 4.93 -1.43 0.97
C VAL A 180 4.48 -0.45 -0.11
N SER A 181 4.53 -0.88 -1.38
CA SER A 181 3.94 -0.14 -2.50
C SER A 181 2.56 -0.68 -2.82
N GLY A 182 1.56 0.21 -2.93
CA GLY A 182 0.20 -0.14 -3.30
C GLY A 182 0.06 -0.82 -4.67
N ALA A 183 1.08 -0.72 -5.53
CA ALA A 183 1.02 -1.35 -6.85
C ALA A 183 1.08 -2.88 -6.80
N ALA A 184 1.83 -3.48 -5.83
CA ALA A 184 1.85 -4.94 -5.62
C ALA A 184 2.35 -5.27 -4.20
N PHE A 185 1.48 -5.76 -3.34
CA PHE A 185 1.87 -6.22 -2.01
C PHE A 185 0.88 -7.26 -1.46
N SER A 186 1.34 -8.02 -0.47
CA SER A 186 0.52 -8.97 0.30
C SER A 186 0.47 -8.59 1.77
N ILE A 187 -0.61 -9.00 2.45
CA ILE A 187 -0.84 -8.81 3.89
C ILE A 187 -1.57 -10.02 4.46
N ARG A 188 -1.33 -10.36 5.73
CA ARG A 188 -2.16 -11.32 6.46
C ARG A 188 -3.59 -10.78 6.56
N ARG A 189 -4.60 -11.59 6.18
CA ARG A 189 -6.01 -11.16 6.28
C ARG A 189 -6.37 -10.77 7.72
N SER A 190 -5.97 -11.56 8.71
CA SER A 190 -6.22 -11.25 10.12
C SER A 190 -5.61 -9.91 10.57
N LEU A 191 -4.43 -9.55 10.04
CA LEU A 191 -3.83 -8.25 10.29
C LEU A 191 -4.60 -7.13 9.58
N PHE A 192 -4.98 -7.32 8.32
CA PHE A 192 -5.78 -6.35 7.58
C PHE A 192 -7.09 -6.02 8.28
N GLU A 193 -7.79 -7.05 8.77
CA GLU A 193 -9.01 -6.93 9.56
C GLU A 193 -8.76 -6.22 10.91
N LEU A 194 -7.70 -6.60 11.64
CA LEU A 194 -7.29 -5.96 12.89
C LEU A 194 -7.03 -4.46 12.70
N LEU A 195 -6.38 -4.08 11.60
CA LEU A 195 -6.09 -2.68 11.27
C LEU A 195 -7.32 -1.90 10.78
N GLY A 196 -8.45 -2.59 10.52
CA GLY A 196 -9.67 -1.98 9.98
C GLY A 196 -9.59 -1.69 8.47
N GLY A 197 -8.71 -2.38 7.74
CA GLY A 197 -8.51 -2.18 6.31
C GLY A 197 -7.80 -0.88 5.95
N PHE A 198 -7.98 -0.41 4.73
CA PHE A 198 -7.53 0.91 4.30
C PHE A 198 -8.41 2.02 4.88
N ASP A 199 -7.83 3.19 5.11
CA ASP A 199 -8.57 4.38 5.48
C ASP A 199 -9.29 4.98 4.25
N GLU A 200 -10.60 4.78 4.16
CA GLU A 200 -11.41 5.17 3.01
C GLU A 200 -11.44 6.69 2.76
N ASP A 201 -11.21 7.53 3.79
CA ASP A 201 -11.11 8.99 3.60
C ASP A 201 -9.87 9.40 2.77
N MET A 202 -8.87 8.52 2.65
CA MET A 202 -7.69 8.83 1.84
C MET A 202 -7.99 8.87 0.35
N PHE A 203 -8.98 8.13 -0.11
CA PHE A 203 -9.41 8.01 -1.49
C PHE A 203 -8.32 7.53 -2.44
N LEU A 204 -7.19 8.25 -2.55
CA LEU A 204 -6.07 7.94 -3.43
C LEU A 204 -4.76 8.52 -2.87
N TYR A 205 -3.66 7.80 -3.02
CA TYR A 205 -2.31 8.09 -2.54
C TYR A 205 -2.14 8.05 -1.02
N MET A 206 -1.03 7.49 -0.56
CA MET A 206 -0.61 7.36 0.84
C MET A 206 -1.38 6.33 1.68
N GLU A 207 -2.43 5.70 1.15
CA GLU A 207 -3.21 4.68 1.85
C GLU A 207 -2.39 3.42 2.14
N ASP A 208 -1.47 3.04 1.25
CA ASP A 208 -0.50 1.95 1.41
C ASP A 208 0.54 2.27 2.50
N THR A 209 1.02 3.50 2.49
CA THR A 209 1.96 4.00 3.48
C THR A 209 1.31 4.11 4.86
N ASP A 210 0.06 4.59 4.95
CA ASP A 210 -0.72 4.63 6.19
C ASP A 210 -0.98 3.23 6.74
N LEU A 211 -1.39 2.28 5.89
CA LEU A 211 -1.59 0.88 6.28
C LEU A 211 -0.30 0.26 6.83
N SER A 212 0.83 0.52 6.17
CA SER A 212 2.16 0.07 6.58
C SER A 212 2.55 0.64 7.95
N LEU A 213 2.30 1.94 8.19
CA LEU A 213 2.60 2.57 9.47
C LEU A 213 1.69 2.05 10.60
N ARG A 214 0.39 1.82 10.32
CA ARG A 214 -0.53 1.19 11.30
C ARG A 214 -0.09 -0.24 11.65
N ALA A 215 0.38 -1.00 10.69
CA ALA A 215 0.93 -2.32 10.94
C ALA A 215 2.18 -2.26 11.82
N ARG A 216 3.10 -1.33 11.54
CA ARG A 216 4.29 -1.10 12.38
C ARG A 216 3.92 -0.64 13.78
N LEU A 217 2.93 0.23 13.90
CA LEU A 217 2.39 0.67 15.19
C LEU A 217 1.86 -0.52 16.01
N ALA A 218 1.22 -1.49 15.35
CA ALA A 218 0.75 -2.73 15.94
C ALA A 218 1.87 -3.77 16.19
N GLY A 219 3.13 -3.48 15.84
CA GLY A 219 4.30 -4.34 16.09
C GLY A 219 4.69 -5.27 14.93
N TRP A 220 4.11 -5.08 13.73
CA TRP A 220 4.41 -5.89 12.57
C TRP A 220 5.47 -5.26 11.66
N ARG A 221 6.18 -6.10 10.90
CA ARG A 221 7.21 -5.67 9.95
C ARG A 221 6.64 -5.61 8.53
N CYS A 222 7.18 -4.67 7.73
CA CYS A 222 6.98 -4.60 6.29
C CYS A 222 8.24 -5.11 5.61
N LEU A 223 8.10 -6.14 4.77
CA LEU A 223 9.23 -6.80 4.10
C LEU A 223 9.20 -6.55 2.59
N TYR A 224 10.33 -6.79 1.98
CA TYR A 224 10.55 -6.74 0.55
C TYR A 224 10.94 -8.11 0.03
N ALA A 225 10.27 -8.58 -1.04
CA ALA A 225 10.53 -9.83 -1.71
C ALA A 225 11.14 -9.56 -3.10
N PRO A 226 12.47 -9.66 -3.27
CA PRO A 226 13.15 -9.37 -4.53
C PRO A 226 12.79 -10.33 -5.66
N ASP A 227 12.41 -11.59 -5.33
CA ASP A 227 12.04 -12.63 -6.29
C ASP A 227 10.60 -12.46 -6.82
N SER A 228 9.77 -11.65 -6.15
CA SER A 228 8.43 -11.32 -6.63
C SER A 228 8.52 -10.16 -7.61
N ILE A 229 8.47 -10.44 -8.90
CA ILE A 229 8.69 -9.43 -9.95
C ILE A 229 7.38 -9.05 -10.63
N VAL A 230 7.09 -7.75 -10.63
CA VAL A 230 5.90 -7.14 -11.22
C VAL A 230 6.33 -5.94 -12.06
N LEU A 231 5.85 -5.83 -13.29
CA LEU A 231 6.04 -4.65 -14.13
C LEU A 231 4.83 -3.71 -13.94
N HIS A 232 5.06 -2.42 -13.87
CA HIS A 232 4.02 -1.41 -13.62
C HIS A 232 4.11 -0.28 -14.65
N ASP A 233 2.98 0.06 -15.26
CA ASP A 233 2.89 1.19 -16.21
C ASP A 233 2.84 2.52 -15.45
N TYR A 234 3.96 2.79 -14.78
CA TYR A 234 4.11 3.94 -13.90
C TYR A 234 4.43 5.22 -14.69
N ALA A 235 3.65 6.25 -14.45
CA ALA A 235 3.94 7.60 -14.91
C ALA A 235 3.82 8.60 -13.75
N LEU A 236 4.94 9.22 -13.38
CA LEU A 236 4.92 10.30 -12.40
C LEU A 236 4.34 11.56 -13.04
N LYS A 237 3.00 11.71 -12.98
CA LYS A 237 2.32 12.95 -13.39
C LYS A 237 1.83 13.67 -12.13
N MET A 238 2.30 14.92 -11.94
CA MET A 238 1.76 15.79 -10.88
C MET A 238 0.47 16.45 -11.40
N THR A 239 -0.66 15.94 -10.92
CA THR A 239 -1.97 16.52 -11.18
C THR A 239 -2.44 17.32 -9.97
N SER A 240 -3.38 18.22 -10.16
CA SER A 240 -3.98 19.01 -9.08
C SER A 240 -4.60 18.13 -7.98
N LEU A 241 -5.28 17.07 -8.37
CA LEU A 241 -5.82 16.06 -7.47
C LEU A 241 -4.72 15.37 -6.67
N LYS A 242 -3.60 15.03 -7.30
CA LYS A 242 -2.47 14.39 -6.64
C LYS A 242 -1.87 15.26 -5.55
N VAL A 243 -1.69 16.56 -5.82
CA VAL A 243 -1.17 17.52 -4.81
C VAL A 243 -2.11 17.60 -3.61
N PHE A 244 -3.43 17.72 -3.85
CA PHE A 244 -4.41 17.76 -2.76
C PHE A 244 -4.36 16.49 -1.90
N TYR A 245 -4.46 15.32 -2.52
CA TYR A 245 -4.52 14.06 -1.76
C TYR A 245 -3.19 13.76 -1.06
N GLN A 246 -2.05 13.90 -1.72
CA GLN A 246 -0.76 13.65 -1.09
C GLN A 246 -0.51 14.55 0.12
N GLU A 247 -0.83 15.84 0.01
CA GLU A 247 -0.64 16.78 1.12
C GLU A 247 -1.60 16.49 2.27
N ARG A 248 -2.89 16.30 2.00
CA ARG A 248 -3.89 15.98 3.01
C ARG A 248 -3.58 14.66 3.70
N ASN A 249 -3.32 13.60 2.93
CA ASN A 249 -3.15 12.25 3.44
C ASN A 249 -1.85 12.11 4.22
N ARG A 250 -0.81 12.84 3.84
CA ARG A 250 0.43 12.94 4.62
C ARG A 250 0.17 13.39 6.06
N TYR A 251 -0.59 14.46 6.24
CA TYR A 251 -0.94 14.95 7.57
C TYR A 251 -1.93 14.03 8.30
N LEU A 252 -2.93 13.47 7.60
CA LEU A 252 -3.81 12.47 8.19
C LEU A 252 -3.02 11.29 8.76
N MET A 253 -2.07 10.78 7.99
CA MET A 253 -1.21 9.68 8.39
C MET A 253 -0.36 10.04 9.62
N LEU A 254 0.32 11.19 9.62
CA LEU A 254 1.13 11.65 10.76
C LEU A 254 0.27 11.83 12.02
N LEU A 255 -0.87 12.52 11.90
CA LEU A 255 -1.78 12.77 13.00
C LEU A 255 -2.34 11.49 13.60
N LYS A 256 -2.66 10.48 12.79
CA LYS A 256 -3.20 9.20 13.28
C LYS A 256 -2.13 8.35 13.96
N ASN A 257 -0.94 8.28 13.39
CA ASN A 257 0.06 7.28 13.77
C ASN A 257 1.02 7.74 14.87
N LEU A 258 1.39 9.01 14.95
CA LEU A 258 2.37 9.50 15.91
C LEU A 258 1.72 10.06 17.19
N ARG A 259 2.39 9.92 18.33
CA ARG A 259 1.98 10.55 19.58
C ARG A 259 2.09 12.08 19.50
N TRP A 260 1.28 12.80 20.28
CA TRP A 260 1.32 14.26 20.31
C TRP A 260 2.72 14.81 20.66
N GLY A 261 3.40 14.21 21.65
CA GLY A 261 4.77 14.58 22.00
C GLY A 261 5.73 14.49 20.81
N THR A 262 5.63 13.42 20.03
CA THR A 262 6.46 13.23 18.82
C THR A 262 6.13 14.28 17.75
N LEU A 263 4.84 14.58 17.54
CA LEU A 263 4.42 15.61 16.58
C LEU A 263 4.96 17.00 16.97
N VAL A 264 4.91 17.34 18.26
CA VAL A 264 5.45 18.62 18.78
C VAL A 264 6.98 18.67 18.63
N VAL A 265 7.70 17.64 19.04
CA VAL A 265 9.17 17.59 18.91
C VAL A 265 9.61 17.62 17.44
N SER A 266 8.82 17.03 16.52
CA SER A 266 9.10 17.04 15.09
C SER A 266 8.65 18.31 14.37
N LEU A 267 8.04 19.27 15.05
CA LEU A 267 7.52 20.51 14.44
C LEU A 267 8.58 21.26 13.61
N PRO A 268 9.85 21.45 14.05
CA PRO A 268 10.87 22.10 13.24
C PRO A 268 11.11 21.41 11.89
N ILE A 269 11.07 20.06 11.85
CA ILE A 269 11.21 19.28 10.61
C ILE A 269 10.01 19.52 9.70
N TYR A 270 8.79 19.53 10.25
CA TYR A 270 7.58 19.77 9.47
C TYR A 270 7.53 21.18 8.91
N LEU A 271 7.95 22.19 9.68
CA LEU A 271 8.05 23.58 9.21
C LEU A 271 9.07 23.74 8.07
N LEU A 272 10.22 23.08 8.16
CA LEU A 272 11.19 23.05 7.07
C LEU A 272 10.60 22.43 5.80
N ALA A 273 9.91 21.29 5.93
CA ALA A 273 9.24 20.64 4.80
C ALA A 273 8.15 21.55 4.20
N GLU A 274 7.37 22.24 5.05
CA GLU A 274 6.37 23.20 4.58
C GLU A 274 7.01 24.38 3.83
N LEU A 275 8.09 24.92 4.33
CA LEU A 275 8.82 25.98 3.62
C LEU A 275 9.24 25.51 2.22
N ILE A 276 9.77 24.30 2.09
CA ILE A 276 10.21 23.73 0.81
C ILE A 276 9.01 23.50 -0.12
N THR A 277 7.96 22.84 0.37
CA THR A 277 6.80 22.49 -0.45
C THR A 277 5.97 23.72 -0.84
N TRP A 278 5.84 24.72 0.04
CA TRP A 278 5.24 26.01 -0.31
C TRP A 278 6.07 26.79 -1.33
N SER A 279 7.41 26.80 -1.15
CA SER A 279 8.29 27.44 -2.13
C SER A 279 8.14 26.78 -3.51
N PHE A 280 8.08 25.45 -3.58
CA PHE A 280 7.85 24.75 -4.82
C PHE A 280 6.51 25.15 -5.46
N VAL A 281 5.41 25.14 -4.69
CA VAL A 281 4.07 25.49 -5.20
C VAL A 281 4.01 26.96 -5.63
N LEU A 282 4.58 27.89 -4.85
CA LEU A 282 4.55 29.32 -5.14
C LEU A 282 5.36 29.70 -6.39
N PHE A 283 6.50 29.05 -6.62
CA PHE A 283 7.41 29.45 -7.69
C PHE A 283 7.29 28.59 -8.94
N LYS A 284 6.92 27.30 -8.82
CA LYS A 284 6.86 26.36 -9.95
C LYS A 284 5.48 25.85 -10.31
N ASP A 285 4.55 25.82 -9.35
CA ASP A 285 3.26 25.14 -9.53
C ASP A 285 2.09 25.95 -8.93
N ARG A 286 1.99 27.23 -9.30
CA ARG A 286 1.03 28.17 -8.72
C ARG A 286 -0.44 27.74 -8.84
N HIS A 287 -0.76 26.91 -9.84
CA HIS A 287 -2.12 26.36 -10.00
C HIS A 287 -2.54 25.47 -8.81
N ASN A 288 -1.58 24.94 -8.06
CA ASN A 288 -1.83 24.05 -6.93
C ASN A 288 -1.84 24.75 -5.55
N ILE A 289 -1.71 26.08 -5.49
CA ILE A 289 -1.85 26.84 -4.23
C ILE A 289 -3.20 26.54 -3.55
N GLY A 290 -4.29 26.61 -4.34
CA GLY A 290 -5.64 26.32 -3.85
C GLY A 290 -5.78 24.91 -3.29
N ASN A 291 -5.20 23.92 -3.96
CA ASN A 291 -5.25 22.51 -3.55
C ASN A 291 -4.49 22.26 -2.23
N LYS A 292 -3.34 22.92 -2.05
CA LYS A 292 -2.60 22.83 -0.79
C LYS A 292 -3.39 23.48 0.37
N VAL A 293 -4.02 24.63 0.15
CA VAL A 293 -4.92 25.26 1.14
C VAL A 293 -6.13 24.39 1.44
N LEU A 294 -6.76 23.80 0.41
CA LEU A 294 -7.92 22.92 0.56
C LEU A 294 -7.55 21.67 1.40
N ALA A 295 -6.34 21.13 1.30
CA ALA A 295 -5.88 20.01 2.11
C ALA A 295 -5.93 20.33 3.60
N PHE A 296 -5.44 21.50 4.02
CA PHE A 296 -5.49 21.93 5.42
C PHE A 296 -6.93 22.26 5.88
N ARG A 297 -7.71 22.93 5.02
CA ARG A 297 -9.12 23.22 5.34
C ARG A 297 -9.93 21.96 5.53
N TRP A 298 -9.69 20.92 4.71
CA TRP A 298 -10.37 19.64 4.85
C TRP A 298 -10.07 19.00 6.22
N ILE A 299 -8.80 18.98 6.64
CA ILE A 299 -8.40 18.43 7.95
C ILE A 299 -9.10 19.20 9.09
N ALA A 300 -9.09 20.54 9.02
CA ALA A 300 -9.75 21.38 10.03
C ALA A 300 -11.25 21.13 10.09
N ALA A 301 -11.93 21.07 8.94
CA ALA A 301 -13.37 20.81 8.86
C ALA A 301 -13.75 19.40 9.36
N ASN A 302 -12.88 18.41 9.17
CA ASN A 302 -13.12 17.02 9.56
C ASN A 302 -12.39 16.61 10.85
N TRP A 303 -11.93 17.57 11.65
CA TRP A 303 -11.09 17.34 12.82
C TRP A 303 -11.63 16.27 13.77
N ARG A 304 -12.94 16.28 14.06
CA ARG A 304 -13.56 15.28 14.93
C ARG A 304 -13.46 13.86 14.36
N ALA A 305 -13.62 13.69 13.06
CA ALA A 305 -13.49 12.40 12.38
C ALA A 305 -12.02 11.93 12.40
N VAL A 306 -11.07 12.83 12.13
CA VAL A 306 -9.64 12.56 12.22
C VAL A 306 -9.27 12.10 13.64
N MET A 307 -9.78 12.75 14.68
CA MET A 307 -9.50 12.36 16.07
C MET A 307 -10.11 11.01 16.44
N ARG A 308 -11.29 10.67 15.95
CA ARG A 308 -11.86 9.31 16.15
C ARG A 308 -10.97 8.25 15.51
N LYS A 309 -10.52 8.47 14.27
CA LYS A 309 -9.59 7.56 13.56
C LYS A 309 -8.23 7.47 14.27
N ARG A 310 -7.71 8.61 14.76
CA ARG A 310 -6.51 8.62 15.59
C ARG A 310 -6.69 7.73 16.83
N ASN A 311 -7.76 7.87 17.58
CA ASN A 311 -7.99 7.07 18.79
C ASN A 311 -8.06 5.58 18.46
N ALA A 312 -8.76 5.19 17.39
CA ALA A 312 -8.79 3.82 16.92
C ALA A 312 -7.39 3.31 16.49
N THR A 313 -6.61 4.14 15.78
CA THR A 313 -5.24 3.78 15.41
C THR A 313 -4.33 3.65 16.63
N GLN A 314 -4.42 4.59 17.59
CA GLN A 314 -3.59 4.57 18.79
C GLN A 314 -3.92 3.41 19.74
N SER A 315 -5.16 2.88 19.73
CA SER A 315 -5.52 1.69 20.51
C SER A 315 -4.84 0.40 20.01
N LEU A 316 -4.37 0.39 18.76
CA LEU A 316 -3.59 -0.72 18.18
C LEU A 316 -2.11 -0.68 18.59
N ARG A 317 -1.67 0.36 19.29
CA ARG A 317 -0.26 0.63 19.54
C ARG A 317 0.40 -0.43 20.41
N ASN A 318 1.39 -1.08 19.83
CA ASN A 318 2.31 -2.01 20.48
C ASN A 318 3.79 -1.62 20.26
N SER A 319 4.05 -0.51 19.55
CA SER A 319 5.40 -0.02 19.25
C SER A 319 5.60 1.41 19.74
N ARG A 320 6.84 1.75 20.07
CA ARG A 320 7.22 3.13 20.41
C ARG A 320 7.33 3.97 19.14
N ASP A 321 7.09 5.29 19.26
CA ASP A 321 7.31 6.20 18.14
C ASP A 321 8.78 6.21 17.69
N ARG A 322 9.72 6.04 18.62
CA ARG A 322 11.14 5.91 18.29
C ARG A 322 11.41 4.76 17.32
N ASP A 323 10.76 3.63 17.50
CA ASP A 323 10.95 2.45 16.63
C ASP A 323 10.35 2.70 15.25
N ILE A 324 9.20 3.37 15.17
CA ILE A 324 8.60 3.82 13.90
C ILE A 324 9.53 4.84 13.20
N LEU A 325 10.03 5.86 13.91
CA LEU A 325 10.91 6.87 13.34
C LEU A 325 12.25 6.29 12.86
N ARG A 326 12.73 5.19 13.43
CA ARG A 326 13.93 4.48 12.93
C ARG A 326 13.77 3.94 11.53
N THR A 327 12.56 3.58 11.12
CA THR A 327 12.29 3.08 9.77
C THR A 327 12.18 4.22 8.74
N THR A 328 12.08 5.48 9.19
CA THR A 328 12.01 6.63 8.29
C THR A 328 13.41 7.08 7.85
N ASP A 329 13.48 7.72 6.69
CA ASP A 329 14.69 8.34 6.18
C ASP A 329 14.71 9.85 6.48
N PHE A 330 15.92 10.44 6.47
CA PHE A 330 16.13 11.89 6.48
C PHE A 330 16.44 12.44 5.07
N ARG A 331 16.76 11.54 4.14
CA ARG A 331 17.06 11.93 2.77
C ARG A 331 15.78 12.02 1.96
N LEU A 332 15.54 13.20 1.41
CA LEU A 332 14.51 13.43 0.42
C LEU A 332 15.16 13.38 -0.97
N ASP A 333 14.72 12.43 -1.80
CA ASP A 333 15.18 12.37 -3.18
C ASP A 333 14.43 13.41 -4.03
N PHE A 334 14.93 14.63 -4.00
CA PHE A 334 14.33 15.75 -4.73
C PHE A 334 14.29 15.52 -6.25
N LYS A 335 15.14 14.60 -6.79
CA LYS A 335 15.15 14.28 -8.21
C LYS A 335 13.87 13.59 -8.66
N GLN A 336 13.19 12.87 -7.78
CA GLN A 336 11.89 12.26 -8.09
C GLN A 336 10.80 13.31 -8.35
N VAL A 337 10.91 14.52 -7.78
CA VAL A 337 9.92 15.60 -7.93
C VAL A 337 10.40 16.68 -8.91
N SER A 338 11.71 16.99 -8.89
CA SER A 338 12.35 18.01 -9.74
C SER A 338 13.62 17.42 -10.35
N PRO A 339 13.55 16.75 -11.49
CA PRO A 339 14.73 16.20 -12.17
C PRO A 339 15.77 17.25 -12.52
N GLY A 340 17.03 16.85 -12.59
CA GLY A 340 18.16 17.70 -13.02
C GLY A 340 18.87 18.44 -11.88
N LEU A 341 19.56 19.53 -12.26
CA LEU A 341 20.48 20.25 -11.36
C LEU A 341 19.77 20.83 -10.12
N MET A 342 18.55 21.33 -10.27
CA MET A 342 17.79 21.93 -9.19
C MET A 342 17.45 20.91 -8.08
N GLY A 343 17.00 19.70 -8.44
CA GLY A 343 16.77 18.64 -7.45
C GLY A 343 18.06 18.22 -6.76
N SER A 344 19.19 18.18 -7.48
CA SER A 344 20.49 17.86 -6.91
C SER A 344 20.94 18.93 -5.91
N LEU A 345 20.82 20.21 -6.23
CA LEU A 345 21.15 21.33 -5.34
C LEU A 345 20.24 21.36 -4.11
N ALA A 346 18.94 21.16 -4.30
CA ALA A 346 18.01 21.06 -3.18
C ALA A 346 18.40 19.93 -2.21
N GLY A 347 18.76 18.76 -2.73
CA GLY A 347 19.23 17.64 -1.92
C GLY A 347 20.52 17.98 -1.15
N LEU A 348 21.46 18.68 -1.78
CA LEU A 348 22.71 19.09 -1.14
C LEU A 348 22.48 20.07 0.03
N VAL A 349 21.52 20.99 -0.10
CA VAL A 349 21.22 22.01 0.92
C VAL A 349 20.32 21.47 2.03
N PHE A 350 19.22 20.79 1.67
CA PHE A 350 18.18 20.46 2.65
C PHE A 350 18.40 19.12 3.36
N ASN A 351 19.03 18.13 2.72
CA ASN A 351 19.26 16.84 3.39
C ASN A 351 20.17 16.93 4.62
N PRO A 352 21.24 17.73 4.66
CA PRO A 352 22.00 17.95 5.89
C PRO A 352 21.16 18.58 7.01
N LEU A 353 20.27 19.53 6.69
CA LEU A 353 19.35 20.13 7.66
C LEU A 353 18.36 19.10 8.22
N PHE A 354 17.78 18.29 7.35
CA PHE A 354 16.91 17.20 7.77
C PHE A 354 17.64 16.17 8.65
N LEU A 355 18.92 15.86 8.34
CA LEU A 355 19.74 14.98 9.17
C LEU A 355 19.90 15.54 10.59
N VAL A 356 20.30 16.80 10.72
CA VAL A 356 20.49 17.43 12.04
C VAL A 356 19.19 17.44 12.83
N LEU A 357 18.10 17.89 12.21
CA LEU A 357 16.79 17.94 12.86
C LEU A 357 16.30 16.53 13.24
N ARG A 358 16.55 15.52 12.40
CA ARG A 358 16.23 14.12 12.72
C ARG A 358 17.03 13.63 13.93
N LEU A 359 18.31 13.89 13.99
CA LEU A 359 19.16 13.51 15.13
C LEU A 359 18.64 14.13 16.42
N VAL A 360 18.28 15.41 16.41
CA VAL A 360 17.65 16.08 17.55
C VAL A 360 16.32 15.42 17.92
N THR A 361 15.44 15.18 16.94
CA THR A 361 14.16 14.50 17.19
C THR A 361 14.37 13.11 17.81
N MET A 362 15.29 12.32 17.24
CA MET A 362 15.58 10.95 17.72
C MET A 362 16.23 10.93 19.11
N SER A 363 16.92 11.99 19.53
CA SER A 363 17.47 12.11 20.89
C SER A 363 16.40 12.43 21.93
N LEU A 364 15.36 13.17 21.53
CA LEU A 364 14.28 13.60 22.41
C LEU A 364 13.13 12.58 22.47
N VAL A 365 12.84 11.87 21.37
CA VAL A 365 11.76 10.85 21.31
C VAL A 365 12.31 9.50 21.75
N TRP A 366 12.05 9.13 22.97
CA TRP A 366 12.44 7.82 23.54
C TRP A 366 11.26 6.87 23.75
N TRP A 367 10.03 7.39 23.75
CA TRP A 367 8.76 6.65 23.91
C TRP A 367 8.28 5.95 22.64
#